data_749dd677bd98a6860113b87c94abb5f5
#
_entry.id   749dd677bd98a6860113b87c94abb5f5
#
_cell.length_a   1.000
_cell.length_b   1.000
_cell.length_c   1.000
_cell.angle_alpha   90.00
_cell.angle_beta   90.00
_cell.angle_gamma   90.00
#
_symmetry.space_group_name_H-M   'P 1'
#
loop_
_entity.id
_entity.type
_entity.pdbx_description
1 polymer ?
#
loop_
_entity_poly.entity_id
_entity_poly.type
_entity_poly.pdbx_seq_one_letter_code
_entity_poly.pdbx_strand_id
1 'polypeptide(L)'
;MSIENEIRKFIEETFILGGVDHLGDEDSLLENRIIDSTGVLELVAFLEETYSFKIKDEELVPENLDSIKKISLFVQNKVTSSRESVNREELRT
;
A
#
# COMPACT_ATOMS: atom_id res chain seq x y z
N MET A 1 -7.08 -14.94 1.53
CA MET A 1 -6.75 -13.88 0.59
C MET A 1 -5.57 -13.10 1.10
N SER A 2 -4.71 -12.71 0.22
CA SER A 2 -3.49 -12.05 0.64
C SER A 2 -3.61 -10.54 0.46
N ILE A 3 -2.78 -9.83 1.21
CA ILE A 3 -2.68 -8.37 1.08
C ILE A 3 -2.24 -8.02 -0.33
N GLU A 4 -1.29 -8.76 -0.87
CA GLU A 4 -0.83 -8.52 -2.25
C GLU A 4 -1.96 -8.61 -3.26
N ASN A 5 -2.80 -9.61 -3.13
CA ASN A 5 -3.91 -9.79 -4.07
C ASN A 5 -4.92 -8.66 -3.96
N GLU A 6 -5.19 -8.20 -2.76
CA GLU A 6 -6.11 -7.09 -2.55
C GLU A 6 -5.58 -5.79 -3.14
N ILE A 7 -4.30 -5.56 -2.94
CA ILE A 7 -3.65 -4.36 -3.49
C ILE A 7 -3.62 -4.42 -5.00
N ARG A 8 -3.26 -5.58 -5.57
CA ARG A 8 -3.23 -5.76 -7.01
C ARG A 8 -4.61 -5.49 -7.61
N LYS A 9 -5.63 -6.04 -6.99
CA LYS A 9 -6.98 -5.87 -7.50
C LYS A 9 -7.38 -4.40 -7.48
N PHE A 10 -7.08 -3.70 -6.40
CA PHE A 10 -7.39 -2.28 -6.30
C PHE A 10 -6.69 -1.50 -7.40
N ILE A 11 -5.41 -1.75 -7.61
CA ILE A 11 -4.63 -1.02 -8.61
C ILE A 11 -5.15 -1.31 -10.01
N GLU A 12 -5.42 -2.57 -10.30
CA GLU A 12 -5.92 -2.92 -11.63
C GLU A 12 -7.29 -2.30 -11.91
N GLU A 13 -8.16 -2.31 -10.94
CA GLU A 13 -9.50 -1.77 -11.12
C GLU A 13 -9.54 -0.25 -11.14
N THR A 14 -8.63 0.38 -10.42
CA THR A 14 -8.65 1.83 -10.27
C THR A 14 -7.80 2.55 -11.31
N PHE A 15 -6.64 2.00 -11.64
CA PHE A 15 -5.65 2.68 -12.46
C PHE A 15 -5.40 2.04 -13.82
N ILE A 16 -5.81 0.81 -14.02
CA ILE A 16 -5.51 0.08 -15.26
C ILE A 16 -6.81 -0.34 -15.94
N LEU A 17 -7.60 0.65 -16.30
CA LEU A 17 -8.93 0.38 -16.84
C LEU A 17 -8.91 -0.27 -18.22
N GLY A 18 -7.88 -0.04 -19.00
CA GLY A 18 -7.76 -0.65 -20.32
C GLY A 18 -7.05 -1.98 -20.32
N GLY A 19 -6.60 -2.38 -19.14
CA GLY A 19 -5.85 -3.60 -19.00
C GLY A 19 -4.39 -3.45 -19.34
N VAL A 20 -3.55 -3.89 -18.43
CA VAL A 20 -2.14 -4.14 -18.72
C VAL A 20 -2.04 -5.64 -18.78
N ASP A 21 -1.47 -6.16 -19.87
CA ASP A 21 -1.39 -7.60 -20.02
C ASP A 21 -0.72 -8.27 -18.84
N HIS A 22 0.23 -7.57 -18.26
CA HIS A 22 0.97 -8.14 -17.15
C HIS A 22 1.57 -7.06 -16.27
N LEU A 23 1.21 -7.07 -15.01
CA LEU A 23 1.82 -6.20 -14.00
C LEU A 23 2.49 -7.09 -12.97
N GLY A 24 3.81 -7.08 -12.95
CA GLY A 24 4.56 -7.86 -11.99
C GLY A 24 4.53 -7.25 -10.61
N ASP A 25 4.72 -8.06 -9.59
CA ASP A 25 4.72 -7.60 -8.22
C ASP A 25 5.81 -6.58 -7.93
N GLU A 26 6.91 -6.65 -8.67
CA GLU A 26 8.04 -5.76 -8.46
C GLU A 26 8.14 -4.66 -9.48
N ASP A 27 7.20 -4.58 -10.41
CA ASP A 27 7.19 -3.53 -11.42
C ASP A 27 6.92 -2.18 -10.79
N SER A 28 7.67 -1.17 -11.23
CA SER A 28 7.51 0.18 -10.71
C SER A 28 6.21 0.78 -11.21
N LEU A 29 5.36 1.18 -10.29
CA LEU A 29 4.10 1.81 -10.65
C LEU A 29 4.32 3.22 -11.17
N LEU A 30 5.31 3.92 -10.64
CA LEU A 30 5.64 5.27 -11.07
C LEU A 30 6.31 5.28 -12.45
N GLU A 31 7.27 4.39 -12.66
CA GLU A 31 7.98 4.34 -13.95
C GLU A 31 7.07 3.89 -15.08
N ASN A 32 6.13 3.03 -14.78
CA ASN A 32 5.17 2.56 -15.77
C ASN A 32 3.96 3.47 -15.90
N ARG A 33 3.96 4.58 -15.16
CA ARG A 33 2.91 5.58 -15.19
C ARG A 33 1.54 5.04 -14.83
N ILE A 34 1.51 4.02 -14.03
CA ILE A 34 0.27 3.45 -13.54
C ILE A 34 -0.30 4.35 -12.44
N ILE A 35 0.57 4.89 -11.59
CA ILE A 35 0.18 5.79 -10.51
C ILE A 35 0.95 7.10 -10.64
N ASP A 36 0.26 8.22 -10.49
CA ASP A 36 0.88 9.54 -10.40
C ASP A 36 0.67 10.08 -8.97
N SER A 37 1.02 11.36 -8.77
CA SER A 37 0.90 11.98 -7.45
C SER A 37 -0.52 11.92 -6.90
N THR A 38 -1.51 12.14 -7.77
CA THR A 38 -2.90 12.07 -7.35
C THR A 38 -3.30 10.64 -7.03
N GLY A 39 -2.84 9.69 -7.85
CA GLY A 39 -3.13 8.29 -7.63
C GLY A 39 -2.57 7.77 -6.32
N VAL A 40 -1.43 8.30 -5.89
CA VAL A 40 -0.86 7.90 -4.61
C VAL A 40 -1.83 8.23 -3.47
N LEU A 41 -2.50 9.38 -3.55
CA LEU A 41 -3.45 9.76 -2.51
C LEU A 41 -4.64 8.82 -2.48
N GLU A 42 -5.10 8.37 -3.63
CA GLU A 42 -6.18 7.39 -3.69
C GLU A 42 -5.74 6.05 -3.11
N LEU A 43 -4.53 5.64 -3.43
CA LEU A 43 -3.98 4.41 -2.88
C LEU A 43 -3.88 4.50 -1.37
N VAL A 44 -3.39 5.62 -0.85
CA VAL A 44 -3.26 5.82 0.59
C VAL A 44 -4.62 5.71 1.26
N ALA A 45 -5.64 6.36 0.70
CA ALA A 45 -6.99 6.30 1.26
C ALA A 45 -7.49 4.86 1.31
N PHE A 46 -7.28 4.11 0.23
CA PHE A 46 -7.67 2.71 0.19
C PHE A 46 -6.99 1.90 1.28
N LEU A 47 -5.68 2.08 1.44
CA LEU A 47 -4.93 1.31 2.42
C LEU A 47 -5.35 1.65 3.84
N GLU A 48 -5.55 2.92 4.13
CA GLU A 48 -5.95 3.34 5.46
C GLU A 48 -7.34 2.82 5.84
N GLU A 49 -8.26 2.84 4.89
CA GLU A 49 -9.60 2.33 5.16
C GLU A 49 -9.63 0.81 5.26
N THR A 50 -8.92 0.15 4.35
CA THR A 50 -8.99 -1.31 4.26
C THR A 50 -8.31 -1.99 5.44
N TYR A 51 -7.19 -1.44 5.88
CA TYR A 51 -6.37 -2.08 6.90
C TYR A 51 -6.35 -1.35 8.23
N SER A 52 -7.10 -0.28 8.34
CA SER A 52 -7.34 0.45 9.60
C SER A 52 -6.06 0.95 10.26
N PHE A 53 -5.23 1.66 9.48
CA PHE A 53 -4.06 2.32 10.04
C PHE A 53 -3.92 3.70 9.43
N LYS A 54 -2.92 4.44 9.88
CA LYS A 54 -2.62 5.76 9.34
C LYS A 54 -1.24 5.77 8.70
N ILE A 55 -1.13 6.47 7.58
CA ILE A 55 0.12 6.62 6.86
C ILE A 55 0.58 8.06 7.02
N LYS A 56 1.83 8.24 7.44
CA LYS A 56 2.38 9.57 7.61
C LYS A 56 2.91 10.11 6.29
N ASP A 57 2.94 11.43 6.15
CA ASP A 57 3.46 12.05 4.93
C ASP A 57 4.87 11.58 4.60
N GLU A 58 5.71 11.43 5.61
CA GLU A 58 7.09 11.00 5.42
C GLU A 58 7.19 9.55 4.94
N GLU A 59 6.12 8.81 5.04
CA GLU A 59 6.08 7.43 4.56
C GLU A 59 5.65 7.31 3.10
N LEU A 60 5.24 8.41 2.50
CA LEU A 60 4.78 8.44 1.11
C LEU A 60 5.98 8.55 0.17
N VAL A 61 6.78 7.50 0.13
CA VAL A 61 7.99 7.47 -0.68
C VAL A 61 7.96 6.26 -1.59
N PRO A 62 8.66 6.32 -2.74
CA PRO A 62 8.67 5.19 -3.67
C PRO A 62 9.15 3.89 -3.05
N GLU A 63 10.05 3.99 -2.09
CA GLU A 63 10.56 2.80 -1.41
C GLU A 63 9.46 1.99 -0.75
N ASN A 64 8.38 2.65 -0.36
CA ASN A 64 7.25 1.99 0.29
C ASN A 64 6.10 1.69 -0.65
N LEU A 65 5.93 2.47 -1.71
CA LEU A 65 4.68 2.45 -2.47
C LEU A 65 4.84 2.23 -3.97
N ASP A 66 6.04 2.01 -4.46
CA ASP A 66 6.28 1.98 -5.89
C ASP A 66 6.01 0.63 -6.58
N SER A 67 5.66 -0.40 -5.85
CA SER A 67 5.30 -1.67 -6.47
C SER A 67 4.31 -2.39 -5.57
N ILE A 68 3.63 -3.37 -6.13
CA ILE A 68 2.69 -4.16 -5.34
C ILE A 68 3.40 -4.83 -4.18
N LYS A 69 4.59 -5.35 -4.43
CA LYS A 69 5.37 -6.00 -3.39
C LYS A 69 5.76 -5.03 -2.29
N LYS A 70 6.24 -3.84 -2.66
CA LYS A 70 6.63 -2.83 -1.66
C LYS A 70 5.45 -2.39 -0.83
N ILE A 71 4.31 -2.16 -1.49
CA ILE A 71 3.11 -1.75 -0.78
C ILE A 71 2.67 -2.83 0.20
N SER A 72 2.68 -4.08 -0.22
CA SER A 72 2.22 -5.15 0.65
C SER A 72 3.13 -5.33 1.85
N LEU A 73 4.43 -5.21 1.66
CA LEU A 73 5.37 -5.29 2.78
C LEU A 73 5.18 -4.12 3.73
N PHE A 74 4.98 -2.93 3.19
CA PHE A 74 4.73 -1.75 3.99
C PHE A 74 3.47 -1.92 4.84
N VAL A 75 2.39 -2.41 4.21
CA VAL A 75 1.14 -2.64 4.92
C VAL A 75 1.33 -3.68 6.02
N GLN A 76 1.99 -4.78 5.71
CA GLN A 76 2.23 -5.83 6.69
C GLN A 76 2.99 -5.31 7.90
N ASN A 77 4.01 -4.50 7.65
CA ASN A 77 4.79 -3.91 8.74
C ASN A 77 3.96 -2.95 9.57
N LYS A 78 3.14 -2.14 8.92
CA LYS A 78 2.32 -1.17 9.64
C LYS A 78 1.28 -1.85 10.51
N VAL A 79 0.62 -2.86 9.97
CA VAL A 79 -0.40 -3.57 10.72
C VAL A 79 0.23 -4.27 11.93
N THR A 80 1.35 -4.93 11.73
CA THR A 80 2.05 -5.61 12.81
C THR A 80 2.54 -4.62 13.85
N SER A 81 3.14 -3.53 13.41
CA SER A 81 3.66 -2.52 14.33
C SER A 81 2.56 -1.88 15.16
N SER A 82 1.40 -1.63 14.54
CA SER A 82 0.28 -1.05 15.25
C SER A 82 -0.16 -1.94 16.39
N ARG A 83 -0.23 -3.24 16.16
CA ARG A 83 -0.60 -4.18 17.22
C ARG A 83 0.42 -4.18 18.33
N GLU A 84 1.70 -4.23 17.94
CA GLU A 84 2.77 -4.25 18.92
C GLU A 84 2.80 -2.96 19.73
N SER A 85 2.59 -1.83 19.07
CA SER A 85 2.59 -0.55 19.74
C SER A 85 1.49 -0.47 20.77
N VAL A 86 0.30 -0.94 20.44
CA VAL A 86 -0.81 -0.94 21.37
C VAL A 86 -0.47 -1.79 22.58
N ASN A 87 0.06 -2.97 22.35
CA ASN A 87 0.43 -3.86 23.44
C ASN A 87 1.49 -3.24 24.34
N ARG A 88 2.48 -2.60 23.74
CA ARG A 88 3.55 -1.99 24.52
C ARG A 88 3.04 -0.82 25.34
N GLU A 89 2.11 -0.06 24.81
CA GLU A 89 1.53 1.05 25.56
C GLU A 89 0.76 0.55 26.75
N GLU A 90 0.03 -0.53 26.57
CA GLU A 90 -0.68 -1.14 27.69
C GLU A 90 0.28 -1.58 28.78
N LEU A 91 1.40 -2.15 28.37
CA LEU A 91 2.37 -2.61 29.34
C LEU A 91 3.04 -1.47 30.09
N ARG A 92 3.18 -0.33 29.44
CA ARG A 92 3.81 0.81 30.07
C ARG A 92 2.87 1.56 31.00
N THR A 93 1.62 1.47 30.77
CA THR A 93 0.66 2.12 31.62
C THR A 93 0.22 1.21 32.75
#